data_795f520b7977c0d208122059324642fc
#
_entry.id   795f520b7977c0d208122059324642fc
#
_cell.length_a   1.000
_cell.length_b   1.000
_cell.length_c   1.000
_cell.angle_alpha   90.00
_cell.angle_beta   90.00
_cell.angle_gamma   90.00
#
_symmetry.space_group_name_H-M   'P 1'
#
loop_
_entity.id
_entity.type
_entity.pdbx_description
1 polymer ?
#
loop_
_entity_poly.entity_id
_entity_poly.type
_entity_poly.pdbx_seq_one_letter_code
_entity_poly.pdbx_strand_id
1 'polypeptide(L)'
;VGDGQPGGLPDILIRGSNSVTQSNAPLYVVDGIPLESPDNSSIPTQNIKSIEILKDASATAIYGARGANGVIVITTDSGSKGAPKINFEYRYSLSKDYNRYEMMSPYEFVRLQNELDAAYGSMYLDGRDPHPDGTPWTLDDYKNVRPIDWQDEISQLGQMHEYSVSASGGTEKTTYMASFNYANQKGIILNTGMKNYVGSMNITQKIGNRMQLVMRANYAEKERTGMQVNYGQGSSAYMYKVWSYRPISTNGVDLTHELEDPERPESGVPMFNPLLQTQNTDQKYITRQLRTSAMFNWNILKCLKFTTSISYTSTESQTDIFNNSKTEAGSTLPGRNDGINGSRRVTRTNNVLNENTLNFNKKFDNIHDLAVTVGCTQQKNVSDIFEAKAT
;
A
#
# COMPACT_ATOMS: atom_id res chain seq x y z
N VAL A 1 8.03 2.01 -8.26
CA VAL A 1 7.79 3.40 -7.86
C VAL A 1 6.52 3.40 -7.02
N GLY A 2 6.56 3.87 -5.77
CA GLY A 2 5.36 3.99 -4.95
C GLY A 2 4.53 5.19 -5.39
N ASP A 3 3.22 5.07 -5.30
CA ASP A 3 2.25 6.11 -5.69
C ASP A 3 2.08 7.23 -4.65
N GLY A 4 2.91 7.26 -3.61
CA GLY A 4 2.86 8.26 -2.53
C GLY A 4 1.67 8.14 -1.58
N GLN A 5 0.83 7.14 -1.74
CA GLN A 5 -0.31 6.92 -0.84
C GLN A 5 0.16 6.44 0.54
N PRO A 6 -0.50 6.84 1.63
CA PRO A 6 -0.25 6.28 2.94
C PRO A 6 -0.35 4.75 2.93
N GLY A 7 0.73 4.07 3.32
CA GLY A 7 0.79 2.60 3.33
C GLY A 7 0.76 1.92 1.97
N GLY A 8 0.97 2.65 0.88
CA GLY A 8 1.17 2.10 -0.46
C GLY A 8 2.42 1.23 -0.51
N LEU A 9 2.36 0.13 -1.27
CA LEU A 9 3.50 -0.77 -1.45
C LEU A 9 4.19 -0.45 -2.78
N PRO A 10 5.52 -0.35 -2.81
CA PRO A 10 6.23 -0.20 -4.07
C PRO A 10 6.19 -1.53 -4.85
N ASP A 11 5.98 -1.44 -6.15
CA ASP A 11 6.19 -2.57 -7.04
C ASP A 11 7.68 -2.86 -7.17
N ILE A 12 8.08 -4.05 -6.72
CA ILE A 12 9.46 -4.51 -6.80
C ILE A 12 9.56 -5.59 -7.89
N LEU A 13 10.45 -5.37 -8.83
CA LEU A 13 10.76 -6.33 -9.89
C LEU A 13 12.24 -6.72 -9.80
N ILE A 14 12.52 -8.01 -9.91
CA ILE A 14 13.86 -8.56 -10.03
C ILE A 14 13.99 -9.12 -11.46
N ARG A 15 15.01 -8.69 -12.23
CA ARG A 15 15.27 -9.10 -13.62
C ARG A 15 14.21 -8.66 -14.64
N GLY A 16 13.35 -7.69 -14.33
CA GLY A 16 12.31 -7.20 -15.25
C GLY A 16 11.04 -8.07 -15.26
N SER A 17 10.19 -7.87 -16.26
CA SER A 17 8.94 -8.61 -16.42
C SER A 17 9.17 -9.90 -17.20
N ASN A 18 8.90 -11.06 -16.60
CA ASN A 18 9.05 -12.38 -17.21
C ASN A 18 7.72 -12.94 -17.76
N SER A 19 6.59 -12.38 -17.33
CA SER A 19 5.26 -12.83 -17.75
C SER A 19 4.38 -11.62 -18.09
N VAL A 20 3.58 -11.79 -19.14
CA VAL A 20 2.58 -10.81 -19.56
C VAL A 20 1.25 -11.01 -18.82
N THR A 21 0.97 -12.23 -18.38
CA THR A 21 -0.33 -12.62 -17.83
C THR A 21 -0.31 -12.97 -16.34
N GLN A 22 0.89 -13.25 -15.78
CA GLN A 22 1.05 -13.62 -14.38
C GLN A 22 1.86 -12.59 -13.60
N SER A 23 1.76 -12.64 -12.26
CA SER A 23 2.55 -11.78 -11.38
C SER A 23 4.05 -11.94 -11.61
N ASN A 24 4.74 -10.83 -11.79
CA ASN A 24 6.21 -10.77 -11.88
C ASN A 24 6.85 -10.44 -10.52
N ALA A 25 6.07 -10.39 -9.43
CA ALA A 25 6.58 -10.10 -8.10
C ALA A 25 7.52 -11.22 -7.61
N PRO A 26 8.62 -10.87 -6.92
CA PRO A 26 9.50 -11.84 -6.31
C PRO A 26 8.81 -12.56 -5.14
N LEU A 27 9.28 -13.76 -4.82
CA LEU A 27 8.90 -14.45 -3.60
C LEU A 27 9.56 -13.77 -2.39
N TYR A 28 8.79 -13.47 -1.38
CA TYR A 28 9.34 -13.01 -0.10
C TYR A 28 9.46 -14.19 0.86
N VAL A 29 10.61 -14.29 1.52
CA VAL A 29 10.85 -15.28 2.57
C VAL A 29 11.24 -14.54 3.83
N VAL A 30 10.40 -14.59 4.83
CA VAL A 30 10.65 -13.92 6.11
C VAL A 30 11.01 -14.95 7.16
N ASP A 31 12.22 -14.88 7.68
CA ASP A 31 12.76 -15.81 8.68
C ASP A 31 12.64 -17.28 8.26
N GLY A 32 12.80 -17.55 6.96
CA GLY A 32 12.71 -18.88 6.39
C GLY A 32 11.29 -19.30 5.97
N ILE A 33 10.27 -18.47 6.17
CA ILE A 33 8.89 -18.77 5.80
C ILE A 33 8.51 -18.03 4.53
N PRO A 34 8.14 -18.72 3.45
CA PRO A 34 7.69 -18.09 2.21
C PRO A 34 6.30 -17.42 2.41
N LEU A 35 6.16 -16.22 1.87
CA LEU A 35 4.93 -15.43 1.88
C LEU A 35 4.41 -15.28 0.45
N GLU A 36 3.15 -15.64 0.22
CA GLU A 36 2.52 -15.53 -1.10
C GLU A 36 2.13 -14.09 -1.46
N SER A 37 1.84 -13.29 -0.46
CA SER A 37 1.49 -11.88 -0.64
C SER A 37 2.17 -11.06 0.45
N PRO A 38 3.25 -10.35 0.12
CA PRO A 38 3.95 -9.56 1.10
C PRO A 38 3.21 -8.25 1.35
N ASP A 39 2.63 -8.12 2.51
CA ASP A 39 2.37 -6.79 3.05
C ASP A 39 3.62 -6.36 3.82
N ASN A 40 4.50 -5.58 3.17
CA ASN A 40 5.75 -5.10 3.76
C ASN A 40 5.50 -4.25 5.02
N SER A 41 4.31 -3.69 5.18
CA SER A 41 3.93 -2.95 6.38
C SER A 41 3.79 -3.83 7.62
N SER A 42 3.70 -5.15 7.44
CA SER A 42 3.66 -6.11 8.55
C SER A 42 5.04 -6.42 9.16
N ILE A 43 6.12 -5.90 8.56
CA ILE A 43 7.49 -6.05 9.05
C ILE A 43 8.09 -4.64 9.21
N PRO A 44 8.14 -4.09 10.44
CA PRO A 44 8.77 -2.81 10.67
C PRO A 44 10.25 -2.83 10.25
N THR A 45 10.68 -1.78 9.57
CA THR A 45 12.08 -1.68 9.11
C THR A 45 13.08 -1.73 10.25
N GLN A 46 12.70 -1.27 11.44
CA GLN A 46 13.49 -1.30 12.67
C GLN A 46 13.76 -2.73 13.17
N ASN A 47 12.93 -3.69 12.76
CA ASN A 47 13.07 -5.10 13.15
C ASN A 47 13.81 -5.94 12.10
N ILE A 48 14.27 -5.32 11.00
CA ILE A 48 14.96 -6.03 9.93
C ILE A 48 16.47 -6.03 10.22
N LYS A 49 17.02 -7.24 10.34
CA LYS A 49 18.46 -7.46 10.51
C LYS A 49 19.20 -7.46 9.18
N SER A 50 18.66 -8.16 8.17
CA SER A 50 19.22 -8.23 6.82
C SER A 50 18.16 -8.47 5.77
N ILE A 51 18.43 -7.96 4.56
CA ILE A 51 17.66 -8.26 3.35
C ILE A 51 18.65 -8.80 2.32
N GLU A 52 18.39 -10.00 1.83
CA GLU A 52 19.19 -10.66 0.81
C GLU A 52 18.34 -10.92 -0.42
N ILE A 53 18.87 -10.62 -1.60
CA ILE A 53 18.18 -10.82 -2.86
C ILE A 53 18.83 -11.97 -3.61
N LEU A 54 18.13 -13.10 -3.72
CA LEU A 54 18.57 -14.27 -4.44
C LEU A 54 18.10 -14.17 -5.90
N LYS A 55 19.08 -14.00 -6.80
CA LYS A 55 18.82 -13.82 -8.23
C LYS A 55 19.14 -15.09 -9.01
N ASP A 56 20.08 -15.92 -8.54
CA ASP A 56 20.61 -17.03 -9.29
C ASP A 56 19.75 -18.30 -9.12
N ALA A 57 19.64 -19.07 -10.19
CA ALA A 57 18.82 -20.29 -10.22
C ALA A 57 19.22 -21.30 -9.13
N SER A 58 20.53 -21.40 -8.82
CA SER A 58 21.02 -22.27 -7.74
C SER A 58 20.56 -21.82 -6.36
N ALA A 59 20.54 -20.50 -6.12
CA ALA A 59 20.11 -19.94 -4.84
C ALA A 59 18.58 -20.01 -4.67
N THR A 60 17.81 -19.94 -5.77
CA THR A 60 16.35 -20.01 -5.74
C THR A 60 15.79 -21.42 -5.83
N ALA A 61 16.62 -22.42 -6.17
CA ALA A 61 16.20 -23.82 -6.38
C ALA A 61 15.47 -24.44 -5.16
N ILE A 62 15.85 -24.04 -3.93
CA ILE A 62 15.20 -24.54 -2.71
C ILE A 62 13.74 -24.10 -2.58
N TYR A 63 13.33 -23.03 -3.31
CA TYR A 63 11.95 -22.51 -3.31
C TYR A 63 11.12 -23.03 -4.50
N GLY A 64 11.74 -23.85 -5.38
CA GLY A 64 11.09 -24.42 -6.55
C GLY A 64 10.54 -23.37 -7.52
N ALA A 65 9.41 -23.66 -8.17
CA ALA A 65 8.77 -22.77 -9.14
C ALA A 65 8.38 -21.40 -8.57
N ARG A 66 8.12 -21.30 -7.26
CA ARG A 66 7.80 -20.03 -6.58
C ARG A 66 8.95 -19.02 -6.61
N GLY A 67 10.20 -19.50 -6.71
CA GLY A 67 11.40 -18.66 -6.79
C GLY A 67 11.76 -18.18 -8.20
N ALA A 68 10.95 -18.48 -9.24
CA ALA A 68 11.27 -18.18 -10.63
C ALA A 68 11.51 -16.67 -10.91
N ASN A 69 10.79 -15.79 -10.23
CA ASN A 69 10.93 -14.33 -10.37
C ASN A 69 11.99 -13.73 -9.42
N GLY A 70 12.79 -14.57 -8.75
CA GLY A 70 13.74 -14.19 -7.72
C GLY A 70 13.13 -14.28 -6.31
N VAL A 71 13.98 -14.24 -5.30
CA VAL A 71 13.57 -14.36 -3.90
C VAL A 71 14.19 -13.24 -3.09
N ILE A 72 13.38 -12.58 -2.27
CA ILE A 72 13.81 -11.60 -1.27
C ILE A 72 13.73 -12.28 0.10
N VAL A 73 14.89 -12.53 0.69
CA VAL A 73 15.00 -13.12 2.02
C VAL A 73 15.15 -12.00 3.05
N ILE A 74 14.21 -11.91 3.97
CA ILE A 74 14.21 -10.96 5.06
C ILE A 74 14.49 -11.73 6.34
N THR A 75 15.56 -11.36 7.04
CA THR A 75 15.87 -11.87 8.38
C THR A 75 15.53 -10.79 9.40
N THR A 76 14.69 -11.13 10.37
CA THR A 76 14.36 -10.19 11.46
C THR A 76 15.34 -10.32 12.60
N ASP A 77 15.36 -9.29 13.47
CA ASP A 77 16.16 -9.32 14.67
C ASP A 77 15.75 -10.46 15.60
N SER A 78 16.74 -11.07 16.20
CA SER A 78 16.59 -12.13 17.19
C SER A 78 17.21 -11.72 18.52
N GLY A 79 16.73 -12.27 19.61
CA GLY A 79 17.32 -12.05 20.91
C GLY A 79 18.79 -12.44 20.95
N SER A 80 19.56 -11.73 21.73
CA SER A 80 20.97 -12.00 21.98
C SER A 80 21.21 -12.35 23.47
N LYS A 81 22.30 -13.10 23.74
CA LYS A 81 22.73 -13.36 25.10
C LYS A 81 23.11 -12.05 25.79
N GLY A 82 22.68 -11.88 27.03
CA GLY A 82 23.00 -10.74 27.86
C GLY A 82 21.82 -10.26 28.70
N ALA A 83 22.09 -9.24 29.49
CA ALA A 83 21.04 -8.55 30.26
C ALA A 83 19.96 -7.98 29.33
N PRO A 84 18.72 -7.86 29.79
CA PRO A 84 17.65 -7.24 29.01
C PRO A 84 18.04 -5.84 28.55
N LYS A 85 17.85 -5.57 27.24
CA LYS A 85 18.02 -4.26 26.63
C LYS A 85 16.69 -3.79 26.11
N ILE A 86 16.31 -2.58 26.46
CA ILE A 86 15.09 -1.92 25.99
C ILE A 86 15.53 -0.77 25.09
N ASN A 87 14.97 -0.73 23.87
CA ASN A 87 15.16 0.38 22.93
C ASN A 87 13.81 1.06 22.72
N PHE A 88 13.84 2.37 22.66
CA PHE A 88 12.71 3.21 22.25
C PHE A 88 13.18 4.12 21.11
N GLU A 89 12.41 4.19 20.05
CA GLU A 89 12.66 5.06 18.91
C GLU A 89 11.38 5.83 18.58
N TYR A 90 11.52 7.12 18.35
CA TYR A 90 10.47 7.98 17.82
C TYR A 90 10.98 8.66 16.57
N ARG A 91 10.17 8.60 15.49
CA ARG A 91 10.46 9.29 14.23
C ARG A 91 9.28 10.17 13.86
N TYR A 92 9.58 11.39 13.47
CA TYR A 92 8.64 12.32 12.90
C TYR A 92 9.05 12.67 11.47
N SER A 93 8.10 12.62 10.54
CA SER A 93 8.35 12.92 9.13
C SER A 93 7.28 13.86 8.59
N LEU A 94 7.71 14.79 7.75
CA LEU A 94 6.84 15.68 6.98
C LEU A 94 6.92 15.31 5.51
N SER A 95 5.76 15.34 4.83
CA SER A 95 5.66 15.05 3.41
C SER A 95 4.86 16.16 2.73
N LYS A 96 5.36 16.61 1.59
CA LYS A 96 4.68 17.60 0.75
C LYS A 96 4.71 17.12 -0.70
N ASP A 97 3.65 17.41 -1.43
CA ASP A 97 3.64 17.21 -2.87
C ASP A 97 4.64 18.17 -3.52
N TYR A 98 5.59 17.60 -4.25
CA TYR A 98 6.67 18.36 -4.89
C TYR A 98 6.50 18.45 -6.41
N ASN A 99 5.98 17.40 -7.04
CA ASN A 99 5.81 17.30 -8.49
C ASN A 99 4.36 17.67 -8.87
N ARG A 100 4.13 18.94 -9.19
CA ARG A 100 2.86 19.42 -9.69
C ARG A 100 2.95 19.67 -11.18
N TYR A 101 1.86 19.40 -11.87
CA TYR A 101 1.74 19.84 -13.26
C TYR A 101 1.42 21.32 -13.31
N GLU A 102 2.07 22.03 -14.22
CA GLU A 102 1.69 23.39 -14.58
C GLU A 102 0.37 23.33 -15.34
N MET A 103 -0.65 23.96 -14.78
CA MET A 103 -2.00 23.96 -15.34
C MET A 103 -2.19 25.18 -16.23
N MET A 104 -3.16 25.09 -17.15
CA MET A 104 -3.51 26.22 -18.00
C MET A 104 -3.92 27.43 -17.17
N SER A 105 -3.42 28.59 -17.55
CA SER A 105 -3.93 29.86 -17.05
C SER A 105 -5.39 30.06 -17.52
N PRO A 106 -6.18 30.90 -16.85
CA PRO A 106 -7.53 31.26 -17.30
C PRO A 106 -7.58 31.74 -18.75
N TYR A 107 -6.60 32.51 -19.16
CA TYR A 107 -6.47 32.99 -20.54
C TYR A 107 -6.29 31.84 -21.55
N GLU A 108 -5.37 30.94 -21.27
CA GLU A 108 -5.11 29.76 -22.13
C GLU A 108 -6.31 28.82 -22.17
N PHE A 109 -6.97 28.61 -21.03
CA PHE A 109 -8.15 27.78 -20.94
C PHE A 109 -9.30 28.35 -21.79
N VAL A 110 -9.66 29.62 -21.63
CA VAL A 110 -10.74 30.25 -22.41
C VAL A 110 -10.41 30.29 -23.91
N ARG A 111 -9.16 30.59 -24.25
CA ARG A 111 -8.71 30.55 -25.65
C ARG A 111 -8.90 29.14 -26.23
N LEU A 112 -8.47 28.10 -25.51
CA LEU A 112 -8.61 26.72 -25.97
C LEU A 112 -10.09 26.33 -26.12
N GLN A 113 -10.96 26.72 -25.18
CA GLN A 113 -12.40 26.43 -25.27
C GLN A 113 -13.02 27.09 -26.53
N ASN A 114 -12.65 28.33 -26.82
CA ASN A 114 -13.12 29.02 -28.05
C ASN A 114 -12.60 28.35 -29.33
N GLU A 115 -11.39 27.82 -29.32
CA GLU A 115 -10.79 27.11 -30.47
C GLU A 115 -11.44 25.73 -30.69
N LEU A 116 -11.82 25.03 -29.60
CA LEU A 116 -12.42 23.68 -29.65
C LEU A 116 -13.92 23.71 -29.97
N ASP A 117 -14.64 24.60 -29.32
CA ASP A 117 -16.10 24.77 -29.46
C ASP A 117 -16.45 26.27 -29.22
N ALA A 118 -16.68 27.00 -30.30
CA ALA A 118 -16.97 28.43 -30.22
C ALA A 118 -18.28 28.74 -29.48
N ALA A 119 -19.28 27.82 -29.53
CA ALA A 119 -20.54 27.99 -28.78
C ALA A 119 -20.31 27.86 -27.26
N TYR A 120 -19.54 26.89 -26.84
CA TYR A 120 -19.15 26.72 -25.44
C TYR A 120 -18.16 27.80 -24.98
N GLY A 121 -17.18 28.13 -25.82
CA GLY A 121 -16.21 29.18 -25.53
C GLY A 121 -16.83 30.56 -25.36
N SER A 122 -17.88 30.88 -26.12
CA SER A 122 -18.59 32.17 -26.02
C SER A 122 -19.26 32.37 -24.64
N MET A 123 -19.58 31.31 -23.89
CA MET A 123 -20.09 31.44 -22.52
C MET A 123 -19.14 32.18 -21.59
N TYR A 124 -17.85 32.13 -21.85
CA TYR A 124 -16.84 32.83 -21.07
C TYR A 124 -16.72 34.33 -21.43
N LEU A 125 -17.22 34.72 -22.56
CA LEU A 125 -17.16 36.08 -23.05
C LEU A 125 -18.53 36.74 -23.04
N ASP A 126 -19.48 36.24 -23.82
CA ASP A 126 -20.81 36.82 -24.01
C ASP A 126 -21.82 36.36 -22.98
N GLY A 127 -21.69 35.13 -22.45
CA GLY A 127 -22.61 34.54 -21.46
C GLY A 127 -22.30 34.90 -20.02
N ARG A 128 -21.17 35.59 -19.76
CA ARG A 128 -20.79 36.02 -18.41
C ARG A 128 -21.42 37.38 -18.08
N ASP A 129 -21.77 37.56 -16.81
CA ASP A 129 -22.20 38.86 -16.31
C ASP A 129 -21.14 39.91 -16.66
N PRO A 130 -21.56 41.10 -17.22
CA PRO A 130 -20.61 42.13 -17.60
C PRO A 130 -19.85 42.64 -16.38
N HIS A 131 -18.72 43.28 -16.64
CA HIS A 131 -18.00 44.01 -15.59
C HIS A 131 -18.90 45.03 -14.87
N PRO A 132 -18.57 45.42 -13.64
CA PRO A 132 -19.36 46.42 -12.87
C PRO A 132 -19.61 47.73 -13.61
N ASP A 133 -18.79 48.06 -14.62
CA ASP A 133 -18.95 49.22 -15.50
C ASP A 133 -19.84 48.95 -16.72
N GLY A 134 -20.38 47.73 -16.84
CA GLY A 134 -21.23 47.31 -17.95
C GLY A 134 -20.49 46.86 -19.22
N THR A 135 -19.17 46.80 -19.20
CA THR A 135 -18.41 46.32 -20.38
C THR A 135 -18.43 44.80 -20.46
N PRO A 136 -18.52 44.20 -21.67
CA PRO A 136 -18.44 42.74 -21.84
C PRO A 136 -17.02 42.23 -21.56
N TRP A 137 -16.94 40.98 -21.13
CA TRP A 137 -15.67 40.30 -20.93
C TRP A 137 -14.96 40.07 -22.27
N THR A 138 -13.65 40.28 -22.25
CA THR A 138 -12.76 39.97 -23.36
C THR A 138 -11.79 38.86 -22.98
N LEU A 139 -11.17 38.21 -23.94
CA LEU A 139 -10.15 37.21 -23.67
C LEU A 139 -9.00 37.76 -22.83
N ASP A 140 -8.66 39.04 -23.03
CA ASP A 140 -7.54 39.67 -22.32
C ASP A 140 -7.80 39.89 -20.83
N ASP A 141 -9.06 40.01 -20.42
CA ASP A 141 -9.44 40.14 -19.00
C ASP A 141 -9.04 38.92 -18.21
N TYR A 142 -9.05 37.74 -18.86
CA TYR A 142 -8.65 36.47 -18.22
C TYR A 142 -7.18 36.38 -17.87
N LYS A 143 -6.33 37.29 -18.35
CA LYS A 143 -4.92 37.39 -17.92
C LYS A 143 -4.79 37.78 -16.46
N ASN A 144 -5.80 38.47 -15.90
CA ASN A 144 -5.83 38.97 -14.54
C ASN A 144 -6.73 38.15 -13.59
N VAL A 145 -7.42 37.12 -14.11
CA VAL A 145 -8.27 36.26 -13.31
C VAL A 145 -7.41 35.22 -12.56
N ARG A 146 -7.65 35.05 -11.26
CA ARG A 146 -6.97 34.02 -10.48
C ARG A 146 -7.60 32.66 -10.75
N PRO A 147 -6.82 31.67 -11.18
CA PRO A 147 -7.33 30.32 -11.36
C PRO A 147 -7.55 29.63 -10.00
N ILE A 148 -8.43 28.63 -9.99
CA ILE A 148 -8.50 27.62 -8.93
C ILE A 148 -7.43 26.58 -9.24
N ASP A 149 -6.45 26.43 -8.37
CA ASP A 149 -5.50 25.31 -8.44
C ASP A 149 -6.07 24.10 -7.68
N TRP A 150 -6.71 23.21 -8.42
CA TRP A 150 -7.30 22.00 -7.86
C TRP A 150 -6.30 21.08 -7.20
N GLN A 151 -5.03 21.14 -7.59
CA GLN A 151 -3.97 20.38 -6.92
C GLN A 151 -3.70 20.94 -5.51
N ASP A 152 -3.79 22.28 -5.35
CA ASP A 152 -3.69 22.91 -4.03
C ASP A 152 -4.90 22.61 -3.16
N GLU A 153 -6.12 22.73 -3.72
CA GLU A 153 -7.37 22.55 -2.99
C GLU A 153 -7.51 21.16 -2.37
N ILE A 154 -6.97 20.10 -3.01
CA ILE A 154 -7.02 18.74 -2.49
C ILE A 154 -5.80 18.36 -1.66
N SER A 155 -4.77 19.18 -1.62
CA SER A 155 -3.50 18.87 -0.97
C SER A 155 -3.39 19.40 0.44
N GLN A 156 -2.59 18.73 1.25
CA GLN A 156 -2.23 19.16 2.60
C GLN A 156 -0.80 18.75 2.96
N LEU A 157 -0.27 19.31 4.03
CA LEU A 157 0.98 18.83 4.60
C LEU A 157 0.76 17.45 5.25
N GLY A 158 1.39 16.43 4.70
CA GLY A 158 1.42 15.10 5.27
C GLY A 158 2.34 15.04 6.49
N GLN A 159 1.94 14.27 7.50
CA GLN A 159 2.68 14.10 8.76
C GLN A 159 2.68 12.63 9.13
N MET A 160 3.80 12.12 9.61
CA MET A 160 3.92 10.75 10.09
C MET A 160 4.62 10.73 11.43
N HIS A 161 4.01 10.05 12.38
CA HIS A 161 4.55 9.75 13.69
C HIS A 161 4.76 8.25 13.80
N GLU A 162 5.97 7.82 14.07
CA GLU A 162 6.33 6.41 14.28
C GLU A 162 6.92 6.23 15.68
N TYR A 163 6.42 5.25 16.39
CA TYR A 163 6.89 4.85 17.71
C TYR A 163 7.29 3.39 17.66
N SER A 164 8.46 3.09 18.12
CA SER A 164 8.97 1.72 18.22
C SER A 164 9.51 1.47 19.61
N VAL A 165 9.10 0.38 20.21
CA VAL A 165 9.68 -0.12 21.45
C VAL A 165 10.09 -1.57 21.27
N SER A 166 11.28 -1.94 21.69
CA SER A 166 11.73 -3.33 21.66
C SER A 166 12.47 -3.69 22.91
N ALA A 167 12.33 -4.96 23.30
CA ALA A 167 13.04 -5.57 24.42
C ALA A 167 13.69 -6.86 23.96
N SER A 168 14.99 -7.01 24.18
CA SER A 168 15.75 -8.21 23.84
C SER A 168 16.71 -8.61 24.95
N GLY A 169 16.98 -9.90 25.07
CA GLY A 169 17.88 -10.42 26.09
C GLY A 169 17.95 -11.93 26.06
N GLY A 170 18.65 -12.51 27.04
CA GLY A 170 18.66 -13.96 27.19
C GLY A 170 19.91 -14.52 27.83
N THR A 171 19.86 -15.82 27.97
CA THR A 171 20.95 -16.68 28.49
C THR A 171 21.67 -17.39 27.34
N GLU A 172 22.58 -18.30 27.65
CA GLU A 172 23.19 -19.17 26.62
C GLU A 172 22.21 -20.14 25.98
N LYS A 173 21.15 -20.49 26.71
CA LYS A 173 20.15 -21.47 26.28
C LYS A 173 18.91 -20.85 25.68
N THR A 174 18.47 -19.71 26.21
CA THR A 174 17.24 -19.04 25.80
C THR A 174 17.52 -17.60 25.43
N THR A 175 17.16 -17.19 24.23
CA THR A 175 17.17 -15.79 23.83
C THR A 175 15.79 -15.35 23.39
N TYR A 176 15.43 -14.10 23.64
CA TYR A 176 14.14 -13.54 23.27
C TYR A 176 14.27 -12.14 22.72
N MET A 177 13.35 -11.79 21.88
CA MET A 177 13.08 -10.42 21.44
C MET A 177 11.58 -10.22 21.33
N ALA A 178 11.08 -9.09 21.79
CA ALA A 178 9.73 -8.63 21.60
C ALA A 178 9.77 -7.18 21.15
N SER A 179 8.88 -6.79 20.22
CA SER A 179 8.76 -5.40 19.78
C SER A 179 7.31 -5.03 19.54
N PHE A 180 7.04 -3.73 19.68
CA PHE A 180 5.79 -3.12 19.28
C PHE A 180 6.09 -1.83 18.53
N ASN A 181 5.42 -1.66 17.38
CA ASN A 181 5.58 -0.52 16.51
C ASN A 181 4.21 0.06 16.19
N TYR A 182 4.11 1.36 16.27
CA TYR A 182 2.91 2.12 15.91
C TYR A 182 3.29 3.25 14.97
N ALA A 183 2.61 3.33 13.81
CA ALA A 183 2.75 4.44 12.90
C ALA A 183 1.37 5.08 12.66
N ASN A 184 1.34 6.41 12.65
CA ASN A 184 0.17 7.20 12.31
C ASN A 184 0.58 8.24 11.26
N GLN A 185 0.03 8.09 10.06
CA GLN A 185 0.35 8.93 8.91
C GLN A 185 -0.91 9.66 8.44
N LYS A 186 -0.81 10.98 8.34
CA LYS A 186 -1.72 11.83 7.59
C LYS A 186 -1.16 11.97 6.18
N GLY A 187 -1.96 11.69 5.16
CA GLY A 187 -1.52 11.76 3.76
C GLY A 187 -1.39 13.20 3.25
N ILE A 188 -0.79 13.33 2.07
CA ILE A 188 -0.66 14.62 1.36
C ILE A 188 -1.96 15.04 0.65
N ILE A 189 -2.86 14.10 0.42
CA ILE A 189 -4.22 14.38 -0.08
C ILE A 189 -5.17 14.47 1.11
N LEU A 190 -6.12 15.41 1.07
CA LEU A 190 -7.14 15.59 2.09
C LEU A 190 -7.87 14.27 2.38
N ASN A 191 -8.27 14.08 3.64
CA ASN A 191 -9.05 12.92 4.10
C ASN A 191 -8.36 11.55 3.89
N THR A 192 -7.06 11.52 3.59
CA THR A 192 -6.30 10.27 3.47
C THR A 192 -5.37 10.07 4.66
N GLY A 193 -5.25 8.83 5.10
CA GLY A 193 -4.36 8.51 6.22
C GLY A 193 -4.11 7.01 6.38
N MET A 194 -3.20 6.68 7.30
CA MET A 194 -2.87 5.31 7.67
C MET A 194 -2.55 5.22 9.15
N LYS A 195 -3.04 4.17 9.79
CA LYS A 195 -2.55 3.71 11.08
C LYS A 195 -2.03 2.29 10.93
N ASN A 196 -0.88 2.01 11.52
CA ASN A 196 -0.27 0.69 11.46
C ASN A 196 0.22 0.29 12.85
N TYR A 197 -0.19 -0.89 13.29
CA TYR A 197 0.18 -1.49 14.58
C TYR A 197 0.87 -2.81 14.28
N VAL A 198 2.07 -3.01 14.77
CA VAL A 198 2.80 -4.26 14.58
C VAL A 198 3.41 -4.72 15.90
N GLY A 199 3.02 -5.90 16.35
CA GLY A 199 3.63 -6.59 17.47
C GLY A 199 4.39 -7.83 17.00
N SER A 200 5.61 -8.04 17.46
CA SER A 200 6.39 -9.22 17.13
C SER A 200 7.08 -9.81 18.36
N MET A 201 7.23 -11.13 18.34
CA MET A 201 7.93 -11.89 19.38
C MET A 201 8.73 -13.00 18.73
N ASN A 202 9.97 -13.16 19.15
CA ASN A 202 10.89 -14.20 18.71
C ASN A 202 11.57 -14.83 19.93
N ILE A 203 11.45 -16.15 20.09
CA ILE A 203 12.08 -16.91 21.16
C ILE A 203 12.89 -18.02 20.54
N THR A 204 14.15 -18.12 20.93
CA THR A 204 15.03 -19.22 20.56
C THR A 204 15.46 -19.97 21.79
N GLN A 205 15.18 -21.29 21.83
CA GLN A 205 15.53 -22.18 22.90
C GLN A 205 16.48 -23.26 22.41
N LYS A 206 17.70 -23.33 22.98
CA LYS A 206 18.61 -24.46 22.78
C LYS A 206 18.24 -25.58 23.75
N ILE A 207 18.14 -26.80 23.26
CA ILE A 207 17.83 -28.01 24.03
C ILE A 207 19.03 -28.93 23.93
N GLY A 208 19.82 -28.98 24.97
CA GLY A 208 21.13 -29.61 24.94
C GLY A 208 22.07 -28.95 23.93
N ASN A 209 22.96 -29.74 23.33
CA ASN A 209 23.98 -29.24 22.38
C ASN A 209 23.62 -29.48 20.91
N ARG A 210 22.51 -30.18 20.64
CA ARG A 210 22.17 -30.63 19.29
C ARG A 210 20.82 -30.17 18.79
N MET A 211 19.98 -29.63 19.66
CA MET A 211 18.61 -29.26 19.31
C MET A 211 18.36 -27.79 19.58
N GLN A 212 17.55 -27.18 18.74
CA GLN A 212 17.11 -25.78 18.88
C GLN A 212 15.64 -25.67 18.44
N LEU A 213 14.85 -25.01 19.25
CA LEU A 213 13.47 -24.60 18.93
C LEU A 213 13.45 -23.09 18.75
N VAL A 214 12.88 -22.63 17.64
CA VAL A 214 12.65 -21.21 17.36
C VAL A 214 11.16 -21.00 17.21
N MET A 215 10.58 -20.12 18.00
CA MET A 215 9.17 -19.75 17.96
C MET A 215 9.04 -18.27 17.61
N ARG A 216 8.16 -17.95 16.69
CA ARG A 216 7.88 -16.60 16.27
C ARG A 216 6.39 -16.33 16.23
N ALA A 217 6.01 -15.14 16.62
CA ALA A 217 4.67 -14.61 16.46
C ALA A 217 4.77 -13.17 15.98
N ASN A 218 3.95 -12.81 15.00
CA ASN A 218 3.82 -11.46 14.49
C ASN A 218 2.34 -11.17 14.25
N TYR A 219 1.87 -10.06 14.79
CA TYR A 219 0.56 -9.52 14.49
C TYR A 219 0.71 -8.12 13.92
N ALA A 220 0.03 -7.86 12.82
CA ALA A 220 -0.03 -6.55 12.20
C ALA A 220 -1.48 -6.17 11.90
N GLU A 221 -1.84 -4.94 12.22
CA GLU A 221 -3.10 -4.32 11.81
C GLU A 221 -2.78 -3.00 11.12
N LYS A 222 -3.18 -2.89 9.85
CA LYS A 222 -3.06 -1.69 9.05
C LYS A 222 -4.44 -1.19 8.67
N GLU A 223 -4.74 0.03 9.04
CA GLU A 223 -5.94 0.77 8.67
C GLU A 223 -5.55 1.91 7.74
N ARG A 224 -6.14 1.95 6.54
CA ARG A 224 -6.05 3.09 5.62
C ARG A 224 -7.41 3.71 5.48
N THR A 225 -7.45 5.03 5.44
CA THR A 225 -8.68 5.82 5.28
C THR A 225 -8.57 6.73 4.07
N GLY A 226 -9.73 7.07 3.53
CA GLY A 226 -9.88 7.96 2.40
C GLY A 226 -9.71 7.26 1.04
N MET A 227 -9.83 8.06 0.02
CA MET A 227 -9.79 7.64 -1.36
C MET A 227 -8.44 7.03 -1.74
N GLN A 228 -8.47 5.99 -2.57
CA GLN A 228 -7.26 5.52 -3.23
C GLN A 228 -6.95 6.42 -4.42
N VAL A 229 -5.89 7.21 -4.28
CA VAL A 229 -5.41 8.07 -5.36
C VAL A 229 -4.64 7.21 -6.35
N ASN A 230 -5.13 7.09 -7.57
CA ASN A 230 -4.39 6.44 -8.64
C ASN A 230 -3.94 7.49 -9.66
N TYR A 231 -2.68 7.37 -10.05
CA TYR A 231 -2.10 8.16 -11.13
C TYR A 231 -2.18 7.40 -12.47
N GLY A 232 -3.09 6.43 -12.57
CA GLY A 232 -3.29 5.60 -13.75
C GLY A 232 -3.64 6.41 -14.99
N GLN A 233 -3.54 5.78 -16.15
CA GLN A 233 -3.93 6.38 -17.42
C GLN A 233 -5.45 6.26 -17.61
N GLY A 234 -6.06 7.33 -18.12
CA GLY A 234 -7.46 7.37 -18.52
C GLY A 234 -8.35 8.20 -17.60
N SER A 235 -9.56 8.48 -18.11
CA SER A 235 -10.55 9.36 -17.46
C SER A 235 -11.10 8.84 -16.11
N SER A 236 -10.87 7.59 -15.80
CA SER A 236 -11.26 6.99 -14.51
C SER A 236 -10.24 7.27 -13.39
N ALA A 237 -9.02 7.69 -13.72
CA ALA A 237 -8.01 8.02 -12.72
C ALA A 237 -8.41 9.29 -11.97
N TYR A 238 -8.32 9.26 -10.63
CA TYR A 238 -8.69 10.41 -9.81
C TYR A 238 -7.89 11.67 -10.17
N MET A 239 -6.57 11.55 -10.31
CA MET A 239 -5.74 12.71 -10.65
C MET A 239 -6.04 13.27 -12.04
N TYR A 240 -6.47 12.44 -12.99
CA TYR A 240 -6.95 12.95 -14.28
C TYR A 240 -8.16 13.87 -14.09
N LYS A 241 -9.11 13.54 -13.23
CA LYS A 241 -10.27 14.38 -12.91
C LYS A 241 -9.86 15.70 -12.26
N VAL A 242 -8.85 15.67 -11.38
CA VAL A 242 -8.28 16.89 -10.77
C VAL A 242 -7.67 17.81 -11.82
N TRP A 243 -6.85 17.27 -12.73
CA TRP A 243 -6.15 18.06 -13.76
C TRP A 243 -7.07 18.54 -14.88
N SER A 244 -8.16 17.84 -15.14
CA SER A 244 -9.10 18.18 -16.22
C SER A 244 -10.29 19.02 -15.75
N TYR A 245 -10.42 19.28 -14.44
CA TYR A 245 -11.47 20.18 -13.96
C TYR A 245 -11.10 21.63 -14.29
N ARG A 246 -12.12 22.42 -14.67
CA ARG A 246 -11.87 23.79 -15.15
C ARG A 246 -11.40 24.73 -14.05
N PRO A 247 -10.44 25.64 -14.37
CA PRO A 247 -9.85 26.51 -13.37
C PRO A 247 -10.71 27.74 -13.03
N ILE A 248 -11.78 27.98 -13.78
CA ILE A 248 -12.65 29.19 -13.64
C ILE A 248 -14.10 28.86 -13.97
N SER A 249 -15.03 29.68 -13.46
CA SER A 249 -16.44 29.68 -13.84
C SER A 249 -16.77 30.80 -14.82
N THR A 250 -17.90 30.68 -15.55
CA THR A 250 -18.43 31.77 -16.41
C THR A 250 -19.22 32.80 -15.62
N ASN A 251 -19.99 32.38 -14.58
CA ASN A 251 -20.99 33.22 -13.90
C ASN A 251 -20.56 33.62 -12.48
N GLY A 252 -19.26 33.54 -12.14
CA GLY A 252 -18.81 33.83 -10.79
C GLY A 252 -19.27 32.80 -9.74
N VAL A 253 -19.82 31.65 -10.17
CA VAL A 253 -20.17 30.53 -9.30
C VAL A 253 -18.91 30.00 -8.61
N ASP A 254 -19.01 29.78 -7.32
CA ASP A 254 -17.91 29.17 -6.56
C ASP A 254 -17.86 27.65 -6.84
N LEU A 255 -17.02 27.26 -7.80
CA LEU A 255 -16.85 25.87 -8.19
C LEU A 255 -16.40 24.95 -7.06
N THR A 256 -15.87 25.49 -5.96
CA THR A 256 -15.45 24.66 -4.81
C THR A 256 -16.64 24.10 -4.03
N HIS A 257 -17.84 24.69 -4.20
CA HIS A 257 -19.07 24.30 -3.53
C HIS A 257 -20.05 23.54 -4.44
N GLU A 258 -19.88 23.65 -5.76
CA GLU A 258 -20.76 22.96 -6.70
C GLU A 258 -20.38 21.48 -6.83
N LEU A 259 -21.38 20.62 -6.83
CA LEU A 259 -21.18 19.17 -6.85
C LEU A 259 -20.66 18.64 -8.20
N GLU A 260 -21.26 19.15 -9.27
CA GLU A 260 -20.86 18.93 -10.65
C GLU A 260 -20.52 20.27 -11.31
N ASP A 261 -19.79 20.21 -12.41
CA ASP A 261 -19.56 21.39 -13.24
C ASP A 261 -20.89 21.86 -13.85
N PRO A 262 -21.48 22.97 -13.37
CA PRO A 262 -22.82 23.40 -13.81
C PRO A 262 -22.83 23.96 -15.24
N GLU A 263 -21.67 24.27 -15.80
CA GLU A 263 -21.55 24.95 -17.08
C GLU A 263 -21.04 24.03 -18.20
N ARG A 264 -20.95 22.73 -17.90
CA ARG A 264 -20.51 21.78 -18.91
C ARG A 264 -21.63 21.47 -19.91
N PRO A 265 -21.35 21.38 -21.24
CA PRO A 265 -22.36 21.03 -22.23
C PRO A 265 -23.03 19.68 -21.92
N GLU A 266 -24.31 19.55 -22.18
CA GLU A 266 -25.09 18.32 -21.98
C GLU A 266 -24.52 17.10 -22.71
N SER A 267 -23.76 17.31 -23.80
CA SER A 267 -23.08 16.26 -24.54
C SER A 267 -21.80 15.74 -23.89
N GLY A 268 -21.32 16.38 -22.83
CA GLY A 268 -20.08 16.02 -22.14
C GLY A 268 -20.28 14.98 -21.05
N VAL A 269 -19.24 14.23 -20.71
CA VAL A 269 -19.23 13.41 -19.49
C VAL A 269 -19.24 14.35 -18.28
N PRO A 270 -20.22 14.27 -17.37
CA PRO A 270 -20.26 15.13 -16.20
C PRO A 270 -19.00 14.97 -15.36
N MET A 271 -18.40 16.09 -14.95
CA MET A 271 -17.23 16.10 -14.10
C MET A 271 -17.62 16.45 -12.67
N PHE A 272 -17.24 15.59 -11.75
CA PHE A 272 -17.45 15.80 -10.33
C PHE A 272 -16.37 16.67 -9.74
N ASN A 273 -16.76 17.55 -8.82
CA ASN A 273 -15.86 18.39 -8.07
C ASN A 273 -14.83 17.55 -7.29
N PRO A 274 -13.53 17.67 -7.61
CA PRO A 274 -12.50 16.85 -7.00
C PRO A 274 -12.34 17.15 -5.50
N LEU A 275 -12.56 18.38 -5.06
CA LEU A 275 -12.47 18.75 -3.65
C LEU A 275 -13.59 18.10 -2.83
N LEU A 276 -14.84 18.24 -3.28
CA LEU A 276 -15.99 17.62 -2.62
C LEU A 276 -15.89 16.11 -2.63
N GLN A 277 -15.47 15.51 -3.74
CA GLN A 277 -15.20 14.08 -3.84
C GLN A 277 -14.20 13.64 -2.77
N THR A 278 -13.08 14.34 -2.62
CA THR A 278 -12.04 14.01 -1.65
C THR A 278 -12.52 14.16 -0.21
N GLN A 279 -13.25 15.25 0.09
CA GLN A 279 -13.74 15.53 1.44
C GLN A 279 -14.83 14.55 1.88
N ASN A 280 -15.64 14.07 0.96
CA ASN A 280 -16.82 13.25 1.25
C ASN A 280 -16.61 11.75 0.98
N THR A 281 -15.46 11.33 0.47
CA THR A 281 -15.14 9.92 0.33
C THR A 281 -14.91 9.29 1.70
N ASP A 282 -15.77 8.34 2.06
CA ASP A 282 -15.64 7.53 3.27
C ASP A 282 -15.30 6.08 2.87
N GLN A 283 -14.00 5.84 2.80
CA GLN A 283 -13.44 4.53 2.46
C GLN A 283 -12.44 4.13 3.54
N LYS A 284 -12.58 2.89 4.00
CA LYS A 284 -11.72 2.31 5.03
C LYS A 284 -11.25 0.93 4.60
N TYR A 285 -9.94 0.75 4.60
CA TYR A 285 -9.28 -0.50 4.27
C TYR A 285 -8.52 -0.99 5.49
N ILE A 286 -8.91 -2.14 6.02
CA ILE A 286 -8.28 -2.72 7.19
C ILE A 286 -7.67 -4.06 6.77
N THR A 287 -6.38 -4.22 7.03
CA THR A 287 -5.70 -5.51 6.87
C THR A 287 -5.18 -5.96 8.23
N ARG A 288 -5.61 -7.13 8.69
CA ARG A 288 -5.14 -7.78 9.89
C ARG A 288 -4.39 -9.04 9.50
N GLN A 289 -3.19 -9.20 10.00
CA GLN A 289 -2.38 -10.38 9.72
C GLN A 289 -1.78 -10.94 11.01
N LEU A 290 -2.05 -12.20 11.26
CA LEU A 290 -1.40 -12.99 12.31
C LEU A 290 -0.50 -14.01 11.63
N ARG A 291 0.79 -14.03 12.00
CA ARG A 291 1.74 -15.07 11.60
C ARG A 291 2.35 -15.68 12.83
N THR A 292 2.28 -17.00 12.91
CA THR A 292 2.95 -17.75 13.96
C THR A 292 3.75 -18.88 13.34
N SER A 293 4.89 -19.20 13.91
CA SER A 293 5.70 -20.32 13.45
C SER A 293 6.50 -20.96 14.58
N ALA A 294 6.74 -22.24 14.42
CA ALA A 294 7.67 -23.00 15.23
C ALA A 294 8.60 -23.78 14.32
N MET A 295 9.92 -23.64 14.51
CA MET A 295 10.95 -24.35 13.78
C MET A 295 11.80 -25.13 14.75
N PHE A 296 11.94 -26.42 14.51
CA PHE A 296 12.79 -27.32 15.29
C PHE A 296 13.96 -27.78 14.44
N ASN A 297 15.16 -27.50 14.91
CA ASN A 297 16.41 -27.92 14.29
C ASN A 297 17.06 -29.02 15.14
N TRP A 298 17.44 -30.12 14.54
CA TRP A 298 18.14 -31.23 15.21
C TRP A 298 19.37 -31.65 14.43
N ASN A 299 20.54 -31.41 15.01
CA ASN A 299 21.82 -31.93 14.52
C ASN A 299 21.96 -33.38 14.98
N ILE A 300 21.40 -34.34 14.21
CA ILE A 300 21.45 -35.79 14.50
C ILE A 300 22.91 -36.25 14.58
N LEU A 301 23.66 -35.85 13.56
CA LEU A 301 25.11 -36.07 13.46
C LEU A 301 25.78 -34.76 13.07
N LYS A 302 27.11 -34.67 13.14
CA LYS A 302 27.87 -33.51 12.67
C LYS A 302 27.63 -33.19 11.18
N CYS A 303 27.33 -34.21 10.39
CA CYS A 303 27.08 -34.13 8.95
C CYS A 303 25.57 -34.23 8.59
N LEU A 304 24.67 -34.45 9.55
CA LEU A 304 23.25 -34.71 9.29
C LEU A 304 22.38 -33.81 10.19
N LYS A 305 21.66 -32.91 9.55
CA LYS A 305 20.73 -31.97 10.19
C LYS A 305 19.31 -32.22 9.72
N PHE A 306 18.38 -32.41 10.65
CA PHE A 306 16.94 -32.42 10.41
C PHE A 306 16.36 -31.07 10.84
N THR A 307 15.52 -30.49 9.99
CA THR A 307 14.74 -29.28 10.32
C THR A 307 13.28 -29.55 10.00
N THR A 308 12.40 -29.29 10.94
CA THR A 308 10.96 -29.25 10.72
C THR A 308 10.41 -27.89 11.11
N SER A 309 9.49 -27.36 10.33
CA SER A 309 8.79 -26.12 10.65
C SER A 309 7.31 -26.25 10.38
N ILE A 310 6.54 -25.59 11.23
CA ILE A 310 5.11 -25.37 11.02
C ILE A 310 4.85 -23.87 11.11
N SER A 311 4.09 -23.35 10.19
CA SER A 311 3.65 -21.95 10.22
C SER A 311 2.16 -21.85 9.93
N TYR A 312 1.54 -20.89 10.59
CA TYR A 312 0.16 -20.47 10.37
C TYR A 312 0.14 -18.97 10.07
N THR A 313 -0.49 -18.62 8.97
CA THR A 313 -0.74 -17.23 8.58
C THR A 313 -2.23 -17.04 8.37
N SER A 314 -2.81 -16.09 9.07
CA SER A 314 -4.20 -15.66 8.88
C SER A 314 -4.17 -14.20 8.45
N THR A 315 -4.75 -13.92 7.28
CA THR A 315 -4.88 -12.55 6.76
C THR A 315 -6.36 -12.25 6.57
N GLU A 316 -6.83 -11.20 7.21
CA GLU A 316 -8.17 -10.64 7.01
C GLU A 316 -8.05 -9.27 6.38
N SER A 317 -8.66 -9.10 5.20
CA SER A 317 -8.76 -7.82 4.50
C SER A 317 -10.21 -7.38 4.47
N GLN A 318 -10.50 -6.24 5.08
CA GLN A 318 -11.82 -5.62 5.12
C GLN A 318 -11.77 -4.32 4.33
N THR A 319 -12.75 -4.14 3.45
CA THR A 319 -12.98 -2.89 2.71
C THR A 319 -14.37 -2.42 3.01
N ASP A 320 -14.49 -1.24 3.59
CA ASP A 320 -15.74 -0.53 3.83
C ASP A 320 -15.77 0.71 2.94
N ILE A 321 -16.84 0.86 2.18
CA ILE A 321 -17.08 2.01 1.30
C ILE A 321 -18.45 2.57 1.62
N PHE A 322 -18.53 3.86 1.85
CA PHE A 322 -19.79 4.59 1.96
C PHE A 322 -19.74 5.81 1.02
N ASN A 323 -20.72 5.90 0.14
CA ASN A 323 -20.87 6.98 -0.83
C ASN A 323 -22.11 7.80 -0.47
N ASN A 324 -21.89 8.97 0.09
CA ASN A 324 -22.96 9.93 0.37
C ASN A 324 -23.35 10.71 -0.91
N SER A 325 -24.41 11.50 -0.83
CA SER A 325 -24.92 12.30 -1.96
C SER A 325 -23.95 13.33 -2.54
N LYS A 326 -22.85 13.62 -1.84
CA LYS A 326 -21.81 14.56 -2.29
C LYS A 326 -20.61 13.85 -2.94
N THR A 327 -20.74 12.59 -3.30
CA THR A 327 -19.73 11.83 -4.04
C THR A 327 -20.29 11.45 -5.41
N GLU A 328 -19.41 11.24 -6.38
CA GLU A 328 -19.80 10.79 -7.72
C GLU A 328 -20.63 9.50 -7.70
N ALA A 329 -20.21 8.53 -6.87
CA ALA A 329 -20.88 7.23 -6.77
C ALA A 329 -22.18 7.26 -5.95
N GLY A 330 -22.37 8.26 -5.09
CA GLY A 330 -23.54 8.40 -4.22
C GLY A 330 -24.49 9.52 -4.64
N SER A 331 -24.20 10.22 -5.73
CA SER A 331 -25.00 11.33 -6.23
C SER A 331 -26.37 10.85 -6.72
N THR A 332 -27.40 11.64 -6.43
CA THR A 332 -28.78 11.44 -6.90
C THR A 332 -29.10 12.23 -8.16
N LEU A 333 -28.10 12.87 -8.78
CA LEU A 333 -28.31 13.66 -10.00
C LEU A 333 -28.72 12.77 -11.18
N PRO A 334 -29.51 13.32 -12.14
CA PRO A 334 -29.97 12.57 -13.31
C PRO A 334 -28.80 11.92 -14.08
N GLY A 335 -28.98 10.66 -14.49
CA GLY A 335 -27.97 9.89 -15.21
C GLY A 335 -26.89 9.24 -14.32
N ARG A 336 -26.98 9.42 -13.01
CA ARG A 336 -26.18 8.69 -12.02
C ARG A 336 -26.95 7.47 -11.50
N ASN A 337 -26.21 6.51 -10.94
CA ASN A 337 -26.76 5.19 -10.71
C ASN A 337 -27.67 5.11 -9.46
N ASP A 338 -27.12 4.93 -8.30
CA ASP A 338 -27.88 4.29 -7.21
C ASP A 338 -28.21 5.24 -6.05
N GLY A 339 -27.79 6.51 -6.12
CA GLY A 339 -27.89 7.41 -4.98
C GLY A 339 -26.95 6.99 -3.84
N ILE A 340 -27.31 7.32 -2.61
CA ILE A 340 -26.52 6.97 -1.42
C ILE A 340 -26.39 5.46 -1.31
N ASN A 341 -25.16 4.97 -1.28
CA ASN A 341 -24.89 3.54 -1.26
C ASN A 341 -23.68 3.19 -0.39
N GLY A 342 -23.55 1.92 -0.06
CA GLY A 342 -22.40 1.44 0.70
C GLY A 342 -22.13 -0.04 0.49
N SER A 343 -20.90 -0.44 0.76
CA SER A 343 -20.50 -1.85 0.71
C SER A 343 -19.51 -2.19 1.79
N ARG A 344 -19.57 -3.44 2.26
CA ARG A 344 -18.56 -4.07 3.09
C ARG A 344 -18.12 -5.36 2.46
N ARG A 345 -16.82 -5.50 2.23
CA ARG A 345 -16.20 -6.75 1.78
C ARG A 345 -15.16 -7.21 2.78
N VAL A 346 -15.25 -8.46 3.19
CA VAL A 346 -14.28 -9.10 4.07
C VAL A 346 -13.74 -10.33 3.37
N THR A 347 -12.44 -10.39 3.19
CA THR A 347 -11.73 -11.56 2.67
C THR A 347 -10.84 -12.11 3.78
N ARG A 348 -11.02 -13.37 4.14
CA ARG A 348 -10.19 -14.05 5.13
C ARG A 348 -9.45 -15.19 4.47
N THR A 349 -8.12 -15.18 4.54
CA THR A 349 -7.26 -16.21 4.00
C THR A 349 -6.44 -16.83 5.13
N ASN A 350 -6.54 -18.15 5.27
CA ASN A 350 -5.80 -18.93 6.26
C ASN A 350 -4.85 -19.87 5.53
N ASN A 351 -3.58 -19.81 5.85
CA ASN A 351 -2.52 -20.64 5.29
C ASN A 351 -1.83 -21.42 6.41
N VAL A 352 -1.73 -22.73 6.25
CA VAL A 352 -0.92 -23.61 7.10
C VAL A 352 0.14 -24.23 6.24
N LEU A 353 1.39 -24.08 6.63
CA LEU A 353 2.55 -24.64 5.93
C LEU A 353 3.36 -25.48 6.90
N ASN A 354 3.67 -26.72 6.51
CA ASN A 354 4.63 -27.58 7.18
C ASN A 354 5.75 -27.96 6.23
N GLU A 355 6.98 -27.76 6.66
CA GLU A 355 8.18 -28.07 5.87
C GLU A 355 9.11 -28.95 6.71
N ASN A 356 9.61 -30.00 6.07
CA ASN A 356 10.53 -30.95 6.69
C ASN A 356 11.73 -31.11 5.75
N THR A 357 12.94 -30.93 6.26
CA THR A 357 14.17 -31.05 5.47
C THR A 357 15.20 -31.89 6.22
N LEU A 358 15.89 -32.74 5.47
CA LEU A 358 17.04 -33.50 5.92
C LEU A 358 18.24 -33.09 5.09
N ASN A 359 19.22 -32.49 5.72
CA ASN A 359 20.44 -31.99 5.08
C ASN A 359 21.64 -32.86 5.50
N PHE A 360 22.29 -33.44 4.52
CA PHE A 360 23.57 -34.17 4.69
C PHE A 360 24.67 -33.38 4.03
N ASN A 361 25.68 -32.97 4.83
CA ASN A 361 26.87 -32.25 4.35
C ASN A 361 28.12 -32.94 4.88
N LYS A 362 28.92 -33.52 3.99
CA LYS A 362 30.16 -34.21 4.41
C LYS A 362 31.26 -33.97 3.39
N LYS A 363 32.43 -33.62 3.91
CA LYS A 363 33.66 -33.54 3.16
C LYS A 363 34.44 -34.87 3.32
N PHE A 364 34.74 -35.51 2.21
CA PHE A 364 35.51 -36.74 2.16
C PHE A 364 36.93 -36.43 1.71
N ASP A 365 37.91 -36.94 2.44
CA ASP A 365 39.36 -36.81 2.16
C ASP A 365 39.83 -35.37 1.93
N ASN A 366 39.12 -34.37 2.48
CA ASN A 366 39.33 -32.97 2.25
C ASN A 366 39.29 -32.49 0.78
N ILE A 367 38.86 -33.39 -0.15
CA ILE A 367 38.84 -33.13 -1.59
C ILE A 367 37.42 -33.09 -2.12
N HIS A 368 36.56 -34.03 -1.71
CA HIS A 368 35.18 -34.13 -2.22
C HIS A 368 34.20 -33.59 -1.21
N ASP A 369 33.42 -32.58 -1.60
CA ASP A 369 32.35 -32.00 -0.80
C ASP A 369 30.99 -32.47 -1.32
N LEU A 370 30.27 -33.25 -0.51
CA LEU A 370 28.95 -33.77 -0.85
C LEU A 370 27.88 -33.10 0.02
N ALA A 371 26.98 -32.37 -0.63
CA ALA A 371 25.82 -31.79 -0.03
C ALA A 371 24.56 -32.40 -0.66
N VAL A 372 23.69 -32.98 0.19
CA VAL A 372 22.41 -33.58 -0.24
C VAL A 372 21.32 -33.02 0.65
N THR A 373 20.26 -32.48 0.05
CA THR A 373 19.05 -32.03 0.74
C THR A 373 17.84 -32.81 0.24
N VAL A 374 17.09 -33.38 1.15
CA VAL A 374 15.79 -34.00 0.90
C VAL A 374 14.74 -33.22 1.70
N GLY A 375 13.64 -32.85 1.04
CA GLY A 375 12.58 -32.07 1.67
C GLY A 375 11.19 -32.54 1.30
N CYS A 376 10.24 -32.29 2.19
CA CYS A 376 8.82 -32.48 1.97
C CYS A 376 8.08 -31.23 2.51
N THR A 377 7.20 -30.69 1.69
CA THR A 377 6.39 -29.52 2.03
C THR A 377 4.93 -29.87 1.88
N GLN A 378 4.13 -29.50 2.88
CA GLN A 378 2.66 -29.59 2.87
C GLN A 378 2.08 -28.23 3.15
N GLN A 379 1.17 -27.78 2.28
CA GLN A 379 0.51 -26.48 2.39
C GLN A 379 -0.99 -26.62 2.22
N LYS A 380 -1.75 -25.93 3.08
CA LYS A 380 -3.19 -25.78 2.92
C LYS A 380 -3.53 -24.30 2.99
N ASN A 381 -4.19 -23.81 1.94
CA ASN A 381 -4.69 -22.45 1.83
C ASN A 381 -6.22 -22.49 1.71
N VAL A 382 -6.92 -21.69 2.55
CA VAL A 382 -8.37 -21.57 2.53
C VAL A 382 -8.70 -20.09 2.53
N SER A 383 -9.54 -19.66 1.58
CA SER A 383 -9.97 -18.27 1.46
C SER A 383 -11.50 -18.19 1.42
N ASP A 384 -12.04 -17.37 2.31
CA ASP A 384 -13.47 -17.07 2.42
C ASP A 384 -13.70 -15.60 2.09
N ILE A 385 -14.76 -15.32 1.34
CA ILE A 385 -15.16 -13.95 0.96
C ILE A 385 -16.58 -13.72 1.39
N PHE A 386 -16.80 -12.65 2.12
CA PHE A 386 -18.12 -12.10 2.44
C PHE A 386 -18.25 -10.72 1.83
N GLU A 387 -19.34 -10.45 1.14
CA GLU A 387 -19.64 -9.13 0.59
C GLU A 387 -21.10 -8.78 0.85
N ALA A 388 -21.35 -7.57 1.35
CA ALA A 388 -22.66 -6.99 1.54
C ALA A 388 -22.69 -5.60 0.89
N LYS A 389 -23.77 -5.30 0.17
CA LYS A 389 -24.03 -4.01 -0.47
C LYS A 389 -25.40 -3.52 -0.05
N ALA A 390 -25.54 -2.20 0.09
CA ALA A 390 -26.78 -1.49 0.36
C ALA A 390 -26.88 -0.29 -0.59
N THR A 391 -28.04 -0.07 -1.15
CA THR A 391 -28.40 1.05 -2.03
C THR A 391 -29.64 1.73 -1.49
#